data_7891fe8a28ffd7e41abf070b62308994
#
_entry.id   7891fe8a28ffd7e41abf070b62308994
#
_cell.length_a   1.000
_cell.length_b   1.000
_cell.length_c   1.000
_cell.angle_alpha   90.00
_cell.angle_beta   90.00
_cell.angle_gamma   90.00
#
_symmetry.space_group_name_H-M   'P 1'
#
loop_
_entity.id
_entity.type
_entity.pdbx_description
1 polymer ?
#
loop_
_entity_poly.entity_id
_entity_poly.type
_entity_poly.pdbx_seq_one_letter_code
_entity_poly.pdbx_strand_id
1 'polypeptide(L)'
;LGAGLVWYLPPSKKYPDTYPSVLKGVFVYTLNKQIESNVSGDSYLRNNLFKLNYSTSYFKFPDSFFGIGNYTKEEDKEKYDYDYFNIYINGQRKVKENIYAGLKTFFEYTKVYNIDSTGFFANDTIPGEEGGINTGIGPWFTFDTRDNIYFPLKGINVDVSAVVHNEVIGSGYNYVDYLLEVSQFNKIGKDDVLGFNFYGQFVPGNPPFNRMAQLGGDKHMRGNFEGRFRDKNY
;
A
#
# COMPACT_ATOMS: atom_id res chain seq x y z
N LEU A 1 0.55 23.99 5.25
CA LEU A 1 -0.87 24.17 5.01
C LEU A 1 -1.39 22.86 4.44
N GLY A 2 -2.51 22.34 4.97
CA GLY A 2 -3.09 21.08 4.50
C GLY A 2 -4.61 21.15 4.50
N ALA A 3 -5.22 20.38 3.58
CA ALA A 3 -6.66 20.20 3.49
C ALA A 3 -6.96 18.73 3.19
N GLY A 4 -8.02 18.21 3.79
CA GLY A 4 -8.51 16.85 3.53
C GLY A 4 -10.02 16.86 3.33
N LEU A 5 -10.49 15.99 2.43
CA LEU A 5 -11.90 15.78 2.14
C LEU A 5 -12.20 14.28 2.19
N VAL A 6 -13.30 13.94 2.84
CA VAL A 6 -13.86 12.58 2.80
C VAL A 6 -15.30 12.68 2.33
N TRP A 7 -15.61 11.98 1.24
CA TRP A 7 -16.94 11.96 0.67
C TRP A 7 -17.51 10.55 0.70
N TYR A 8 -18.63 10.39 1.39
CA TYR A 8 -19.40 9.16 1.45
C TYR A 8 -20.49 9.19 0.38
N LEU A 9 -20.44 8.17 -0.49
CA LEU A 9 -21.42 7.98 -1.55
C LEU A 9 -22.37 6.85 -1.12
N PRO A 10 -23.65 7.17 -0.82
CA PRO A 10 -24.62 6.18 -0.40
C PRO A 10 -24.95 5.21 -1.55
N PRO A 11 -25.46 4.02 -1.24
CA PRO A 11 -25.90 3.06 -2.25
C PRO A 11 -27.02 3.65 -3.13
N SER A 12 -27.07 3.20 -4.37
CA SER A 12 -28.16 3.60 -5.27
C SER A 12 -29.51 2.97 -4.85
N LYS A 13 -30.62 3.64 -5.15
CA LYS A 13 -31.96 3.12 -4.89
C LYS A 13 -32.23 1.76 -5.56
N LYS A 14 -31.55 1.46 -6.65
CA LYS A 14 -31.68 0.18 -7.37
C LYS A 14 -30.97 -0.97 -6.65
N TYR A 15 -29.95 -0.68 -5.84
CA TYR A 15 -29.11 -1.67 -5.15
C TYR A 15 -28.89 -1.21 -3.70
N PRO A 16 -29.93 -1.27 -2.84
CA PRO A 16 -29.91 -0.67 -1.50
C PRO A 16 -28.95 -1.39 -0.53
N ASP A 17 -28.65 -2.66 -0.76
CA ASP A 17 -27.76 -3.47 0.09
C ASP A 17 -26.26 -3.31 -0.28
N THR A 18 -25.96 -2.39 -1.18
CA THR A 18 -24.55 -2.07 -1.52
C THR A 18 -23.91 -1.30 -0.36
N TYR A 19 -22.67 -1.64 0.00
CA TYR A 19 -21.92 -0.85 0.96
C TYR A 19 -21.72 0.58 0.45
N PRO A 20 -21.71 1.59 1.34
CA PRO A 20 -21.36 2.94 0.95
C PRO A 20 -19.96 2.99 0.34
N SER A 21 -19.82 3.72 -0.74
CA SER A 21 -18.50 3.99 -1.33
C SER A 21 -17.88 5.22 -0.66
N VAL A 22 -16.56 5.28 -0.62
CA VAL A 22 -15.81 6.37 0.01
C VAL A 22 -14.79 6.92 -0.98
N LEU A 23 -14.76 8.24 -1.11
CA LEU A 23 -13.71 8.97 -1.82
C LEU A 23 -12.99 9.87 -0.82
N LYS A 24 -11.66 9.84 -0.82
CA LYS A 24 -10.80 10.63 0.05
C LYS A 24 -9.87 11.47 -0.80
N GLY A 25 -9.65 12.71 -0.40
CA GLY A 25 -8.64 13.58 -0.99
C GLY A 25 -7.83 14.25 0.13
N VAL A 26 -6.52 14.28 -0.01
CA VAL A 26 -5.60 14.98 0.90
C VAL A 26 -4.65 15.81 0.06
N PHE A 27 -4.39 17.03 0.51
CA PHE A 27 -3.35 17.89 -0.03
C PHE A 27 -2.62 18.58 1.11
N VAL A 28 -1.29 18.48 1.11
CA VAL A 28 -0.41 19.13 2.08
C VAL A 28 0.70 19.88 1.34
N TYR A 29 0.95 21.12 1.76
CA TYR A 29 2.10 21.90 1.35
C TYR A 29 2.80 22.47 2.57
N THR A 30 4.11 22.21 2.70
CA THR A 30 4.90 22.65 3.85
C THR A 30 5.74 23.89 3.52
N LEU A 31 6.21 24.58 4.55
CA LEU A 31 7.14 25.71 4.39
C LEU A 31 8.47 25.30 3.73
N ASN A 32 8.84 24.04 3.82
CA ASN A 32 10.01 23.47 3.18
C ASN A 32 9.76 23.04 1.72
N LYS A 33 8.66 23.50 1.11
CA LYS A 33 8.24 23.19 -0.27
C LYS A 33 8.00 21.71 -0.53
N GLN A 34 7.63 20.96 0.51
CA GLN A 34 7.22 19.57 0.41
C GLN A 34 5.76 19.52 -0.01
N ILE A 35 5.43 18.56 -0.85
CA ILE A 35 4.09 18.37 -1.40
C ILE A 35 3.64 16.94 -1.12
N GLU A 36 2.45 16.80 -0.59
CA GLU A 36 1.71 15.53 -0.53
C GLU A 36 0.34 15.75 -1.15
N SER A 37 0.00 14.95 -2.15
CA SER A 37 -1.32 14.93 -2.75
C SER A 37 -1.75 13.48 -2.92
N ASN A 38 -2.90 13.12 -2.38
CA ASN A 38 -3.49 11.79 -2.53
C ASN A 38 -4.97 11.91 -2.81
N VAL A 39 -5.44 11.17 -3.80
CA VAL A 39 -6.87 10.91 -4.03
C VAL A 39 -7.06 9.41 -4.06
N SER A 40 -7.91 8.88 -3.18
CA SER A 40 -8.15 7.45 -3.08
C SER A 40 -9.62 7.14 -2.82
N GLY A 41 -10.06 5.97 -3.19
CA GLY A 41 -11.43 5.56 -2.95
C GLY A 41 -11.65 4.06 -2.99
N ASP A 42 -12.72 3.67 -2.29
CA ASP A 42 -13.29 2.34 -2.28
C ASP A 42 -14.71 2.43 -2.80
N SER A 43 -15.01 1.73 -3.87
CA SER A 43 -16.33 1.73 -4.49
C SER A 43 -16.92 0.33 -4.53
N TYR A 44 -18.16 0.23 -4.08
CA TYR A 44 -18.95 -0.99 -4.07
C TYR A 44 -20.13 -0.84 -5.02
N LEU A 45 -20.36 -1.83 -5.88
CA LEU A 45 -21.38 -1.75 -6.92
C LEU A 45 -22.27 -3.00 -6.92
N ARG A 46 -23.57 -2.80 -7.26
CA ARG A 46 -24.55 -3.87 -7.52
C ARG A 46 -24.67 -4.87 -6.37
N ASN A 47 -25.06 -4.43 -5.17
CA ASN A 47 -25.14 -5.25 -3.95
C ASN A 47 -23.82 -5.98 -3.66
N ASN A 48 -22.72 -5.23 -3.75
CA ASN A 48 -21.37 -5.70 -3.49
C ASN A 48 -20.87 -6.78 -4.48
N LEU A 49 -21.47 -6.87 -5.68
CA LEU A 49 -21.00 -7.79 -6.72
C LEU A 49 -19.59 -7.39 -7.21
N PHE A 50 -19.30 -6.09 -7.25
CA PHE A 50 -17.98 -5.56 -7.62
C PHE A 50 -17.43 -4.68 -6.51
N LYS A 51 -16.14 -4.81 -6.27
CA LYS A 51 -15.33 -3.92 -5.44
C LYS A 51 -14.27 -3.27 -6.32
N LEU A 52 -14.09 -1.96 -6.19
CA LEU A 52 -13.04 -1.20 -6.85
C LEU A 52 -12.29 -0.44 -5.77
N ASN A 53 -10.97 -0.57 -5.74
CA ASN A 53 -10.08 0.21 -4.93
C ASN A 53 -9.14 0.96 -5.85
N TYR A 54 -9.03 2.27 -5.68
CA TYR A 54 -8.20 3.11 -6.53
C TYR A 54 -7.51 4.19 -5.73
N SER A 55 -6.32 4.55 -6.16
CA SER A 55 -5.56 5.65 -5.58
C SER A 55 -4.64 6.26 -6.62
N THR A 56 -4.45 7.57 -6.50
CA THR A 56 -3.35 8.28 -7.16
C THR A 56 -2.70 9.19 -6.14
N SER A 57 -1.38 9.23 -6.14
CA SER A 57 -0.61 10.04 -5.19
C SER A 57 0.55 10.73 -5.89
N TYR A 58 0.85 11.92 -5.41
CA TYR A 58 2.09 12.62 -5.72
C TYR A 58 2.72 13.08 -4.42
N PHE A 59 3.99 12.71 -4.24
CA PHE A 59 4.79 13.11 -3.10
C PHE A 59 6.09 13.75 -3.58
N LYS A 60 6.46 14.83 -2.92
CA LYS A 60 7.78 15.45 -3.02
C LYS A 60 8.27 15.71 -1.62
N PHE A 61 9.06 14.79 -1.09
CA PHE A 61 9.50 14.81 0.30
C PHE A 61 10.95 14.31 0.43
N PRO A 62 11.70 14.82 1.42
CA PRO A 62 12.88 14.12 1.89
C PRO A 62 12.47 12.85 2.64
N ASP A 63 13.23 11.78 2.48
CA ASP A 63 13.04 10.53 3.20
C ASP A 63 14.38 10.04 3.77
N SER A 64 14.35 8.92 4.45
CA SER A 64 15.51 8.35 5.10
C SER A 64 15.67 6.88 4.71
N PHE A 65 16.88 6.53 4.36
CA PHE A 65 17.31 5.18 4.08
C PHE A 65 18.26 4.71 5.17
N PHE A 66 18.08 3.48 5.66
CA PHE A 66 18.88 2.91 6.75
C PHE A 66 19.68 1.69 6.28
N GLY A 67 19.72 1.41 4.97
CA GLY A 67 20.26 0.20 4.40
C GLY A 67 19.22 -0.90 4.21
N ILE A 68 19.66 -2.06 3.77
CA ILE A 68 18.84 -3.25 3.50
C ILE A 68 19.22 -4.35 4.51
N GLY A 69 18.21 -5.04 5.05
CA GLY A 69 18.35 -6.13 6.01
C GLY A 69 18.03 -5.75 7.46
N ASN A 70 18.18 -6.72 8.36
CA ASN A 70 17.77 -6.61 9.76
C ASN A 70 18.84 -6.04 10.70
N TYR A 71 20.08 -5.92 10.22
CA TYR A 71 21.24 -5.52 11.04
C TYR A 71 21.62 -4.05 10.86
N THR A 72 20.79 -3.27 10.16
CA THR A 72 21.00 -1.84 9.93
C THR A 72 20.84 -1.05 11.23
N LYS A 73 21.72 -0.08 11.45
CA LYS A 73 21.73 0.73 12.66
C LYS A 73 21.04 2.08 12.43
N GLU A 74 20.68 2.77 13.51
CA GLU A 74 20.11 4.12 13.44
C GLU A 74 21.14 5.14 12.94
N GLU A 75 22.41 4.92 13.25
CA GLU A 75 23.54 5.75 12.80
C GLU A 75 23.80 5.65 11.29
N ASP A 76 23.30 4.57 10.63
CA ASP A 76 23.43 4.35 9.19
C ASP A 76 22.43 5.21 8.39
N LYS A 77 21.63 6.04 9.05
CA LYS A 77 20.59 6.86 8.45
C LYS A 77 21.16 7.83 7.42
N GLU A 78 20.75 7.67 6.18
CA GLU A 78 21.05 8.53 5.05
C GLU A 78 19.80 9.25 4.57
N LYS A 79 19.90 10.54 4.28
CA LYS A 79 18.81 11.35 3.74
C LYS A 79 18.88 11.40 2.23
N TYR A 80 17.74 11.31 1.59
CA TYR A 80 17.57 11.53 0.16
C TYR A 80 16.25 12.28 -0.10
N ASP A 81 16.16 12.94 -1.22
CA ASP A 81 14.91 13.52 -1.70
C ASP A 81 14.33 12.64 -2.81
N TYR A 82 13.00 12.56 -2.88
CA TYR A 82 12.38 11.88 -3.99
C TYR A 82 11.09 12.56 -4.45
N ASP A 83 10.87 12.51 -5.75
CA ASP A 83 9.58 12.79 -6.37
C ASP A 83 8.95 11.44 -6.70
N TYR A 84 7.71 11.25 -6.27
CA TYR A 84 6.99 10.00 -6.37
C TYR A 84 5.59 10.24 -6.90
N PHE A 85 5.23 9.54 -7.95
CA PHE A 85 3.89 9.54 -8.50
C PHE A 85 3.41 8.10 -8.68
N ASN A 86 2.19 7.79 -8.23
CA ASN A 86 1.61 6.47 -8.43
C ASN A 86 0.15 6.50 -8.84
N ILE A 87 -0.28 5.40 -9.46
CA ILE A 87 -1.67 5.08 -9.74
C ILE A 87 -1.90 3.60 -9.43
N TYR A 88 -2.94 3.30 -8.64
CA TYR A 88 -3.48 1.96 -8.43
C TYR A 88 -4.92 1.94 -8.90
N ILE A 89 -5.30 0.90 -9.65
CA ILE A 89 -6.69 0.60 -9.98
C ILE A 89 -6.86 -0.90 -9.81
N ASN A 90 -7.53 -1.29 -8.75
CA ASN A 90 -7.72 -2.67 -8.35
C ASN A 90 -9.21 -3.00 -8.41
N GLY A 91 -9.55 -4.13 -8.98
CA GLY A 91 -10.93 -4.53 -9.13
C GLY A 91 -11.15 -5.99 -8.79
N GLN A 92 -12.25 -6.28 -8.09
CA GLN A 92 -12.69 -7.64 -7.77
C GLN A 92 -14.16 -7.83 -8.10
N ARG A 93 -14.52 -9.05 -8.45
CA ARG A 93 -15.89 -9.52 -8.56
C ARG A 93 -16.17 -10.60 -7.52
N LYS A 94 -17.35 -10.57 -6.93
CA LYS A 94 -17.86 -11.63 -6.05
C LYS A 94 -18.08 -12.89 -6.90
N VAL A 95 -17.33 -13.96 -6.59
CA VAL A 95 -17.41 -15.25 -7.31
C VAL A 95 -18.23 -16.29 -6.55
N LYS A 96 -18.27 -16.17 -5.23
CA LYS A 96 -19.09 -16.96 -4.32
C LYS A 96 -19.40 -16.11 -3.09
N GLU A 97 -20.30 -16.56 -2.22
CA GLU A 97 -20.51 -15.90 -0.95
C GLU A 97 -19.20 -15.74 -0.19
N ASN A 98 -18.95 -14.52 0.29
CA ASN A 98 -17.73 -14.12 1.00
C ASN A 98 -16.41 -14.23 0.21
N ILE A 99 -16.43 -14.65 -1.07
CA ILE A 99 -15.23 -14.82 -1.90
C ILE A 99 -15.26 -13.85 -3.08
N TYR A 100 -14.18 -13.10 -3.20
CA TYR A 100 -13.94 -12.18 -4.30
C TYR A 100 -12.64 -12.54 -5.01
N ALA A 101 -12.64 -12.39 -6.32
CA ALA A 101 -11.46 -12.57 -7.16
C ALA A 101 -11.36 -11.43 -8.17
N GLY A 102 -10.14 -11.02 -8.49
CA GLY A 102 -9.90 -9.92 -9.40
C GLY A 102 -8.43 -9.66 -9.65
N LEU A 103 -8.14 -8.42 -10.02
CA LEU A 103 -6.79 -7.99 -10.40
C LEU A 103 -6.40 -6.75 -9.62
N LYS A 104 -5.11 -6.68 -9.29
CA LYS A 104 -4.40 -5.46 -8.91
C LYS A 104 -3.62 -4.95 -10.10
N THR A 105 -3.62 -3.62 -10.27
CA THR A 105 -2.75 -2.94 -11.21
C THR A 105 -1.96 -1.86 -10.50
N PHE A 106 -0.77 -1.62 -10.95
CA PHE A 106 0.18 -0.73 -10.33
C PHE A 106 0.96 0.05 -11.38
N PHE A 107 1.05 1.34 -11.19
CA PHE A 107 1.96 2.21 -11.94
C PHE A 107 2.65 3.16 -10.96
N GLU A 108 3.94 3.32 -11.10
CA GLU A 108 4.75 4.23 -10.32
C GLU A 108 5.84 4.86 -11.17
N TYR A 109 6.07 6.13 -10.94
CA TYR A 109 7.27 6.84 -11.36
C TYR A 109 7.94 7.44 -10.14
N THR A 110 9.21 7.11 -9.95
CA THR A 110 10.04 7.64 -8.87
C THR A 110 11.28 8.28 -9.45
N LYS A 111 11.69 9.43 -8.91
CA LYS A 111 12.97 10.08 -9.16
C LYS A 111 13.64 10.36 -7.83
N VAL A 112 14.83 9.82 -7.64
CA VAL A 112 15.64 10.01 -6.43
C VAL A 112 16.72 11.05 -6.73
N TYR A 113 17.00 11.94 -5.78
CA TYR A 113 18.00 12.99 -5.92
C TYR A 113 18.47 13.50 -4.55
N ASN A 114 19.48 14.38 -4.52
CA ASN A 114 20.09 14.92 -3.30
C ASN A 114 20.57 13.81 -2.34
N ILE A 115 21.17 12.77 -2.91
CA ILE A 115 21.79 11.67 -2.16
C ILE A 115 23.16 12.09 -1.61
N ASP A 116 23.54 11.56 -0.44
CA ASP A 116 24.87 11.76 0.13
C ASP A 116 25.91 11.02 -0.71
N SER A 117 26.98 11.72 -1.09
CA SER A 117 28.07 11.17 -1.91
C SER A 117 28.99 10.19 -1.17
N THR A 118 28.79 10.00 0.13
CA THR A 118 29.62 9.13 0.99
C THR A 118 28.86 7.99 1.64
N GLY A 119 27.53 7.91 1.46
CA GLY A 119 26.65 6.93 2.06
C GLY A 119 26.44 5.65 1.22
N PHE A 120 25.37 4.93 1.53
CA PHE A 120 24.99 3.70 0.84
C PHE A 120 24.73 3.90 -0.65
N PHE A 121 24.04 4.99 -1.00
CA PHE A 121 23.75 5.31 -2.40
C PHE A 121 25.00 5.63 -3.24
N ALA A 122 26.11 5.99 -2.61
CA ALA A 122 27.36 6.27 -3.30
C ALA A 122 28.28 5.07 -3.44
N ASN A 123 28.21 4.13 -2.49
CA ASN A 123 29.16 3.03 -2.34
C ASN A 123 28.58 1.65 -2.70
N ASP A 124 27.24 1.51 -2.59
CA ASP A 124 26.55 0.26 -2.84
C ASP A 124 25.64 0.39 -4.08
N THR A 125 25.55 -0.66 -4.87
CA THR A 125 24.58 -0.72 -5.97
C THR A 125 23.21 -1.06 -5.38
N ILE A 126 22.42 -0.02 -5.09
CA ILE A 126 21.08 -0.18 -4.54
C ILE A 126 20.06 -0.22 -5.67
N PRO A 127 19.27 -1.29 -5.82
CA PRO A 127 18.26 -1.36 -6.87
C PRO A 127 17.29 -0.16 -6.79
N GLY A 128 17.20 0.60 -7.87
CA GLY A 128 16.31 1.76 -7.94
C GLY A 128 16.84 3.04 -7.30
N GLU A 129 18.13 3.16 -7.05
CA GLU A 129 18.77 4.34 -6.46
C GLU A 129 18.54 5.63 -7.26
N GLU A 130 18.39 5.55 -8.57
CA GLU A 130 18.06 6.70 -9.43
C GLU A 130 16.54 6.90 -9.58
N GLY A 131 15.74 5.94 -9.10
CA GLY A 131 14.32 5.85 -9.38
C GLY A 131 14.02 5.15 -10.72
N GLY A 132 12.85 5.43 -11.31
CA GLY A 132 12.43 4.85 -12.58
C GLY A 132 10.93 4.59 -12.64
N ILE A 133 10.52 3.90 -13.70
CA ILE A 133 9.14 3.46 -13.90
C ILE A 133 8.99 2.03 -13.37
N ASN A 134 7.94 1.82 -12.61
CA ASN A 134 7.57 0.53 -12.07
C ASN A 134 6.09 0.26 -12.35
N THR A 135 5.82 -0.79 -13.12
CA THR A 135 4.45 -1.21 -13.42
C THR A 135 4.23 -2.64 -12.96
N GLY A 136 3.01 -2.96 -12.59
CA GLY A 136 2.66 -4.29 -12.12
C GLY A 136 1.22 -4.67 -12.37
N ILE A 137 0.99 -5.96 -12.55
CA ILE A 137 -0.35 -6.53 -12.64
C ILE A 137 -0.35 -7.93 -12.03
N GLY A 138 -1.44 -8.29 -11.37
CA GLY A 138 -1.56 -9.64 -10.83
C GLY A 138 -2.89 -9.96 -10.19
N PRO A 139 -3.13 -11.25 -9.89
CA PRO A 139 -4.35 -11.72 -9.26
C PRO A 139 -4.47 -11.22 -7.82
N TRP A 140 -5.72 -11.01 -7.42
CA TRP A 140 -6.11 -10.62 -6.07
C TRP A 140 -7.34 -11.40 -5.63
N PHE A 141 -7.25 -12.04 -4.47
CA PHE A 141 -8.31 -12.82 -3.85
C PHE A 141 -8.61 -12.29 -2.46
N THR A 142 -9.91 -12.21 -2.14
CA THR A 142 -10.38 -11.84 -0.80
C THR A 142 -11.42 -12.83 -0.32
N PHE A 143 -11.25 -13.31 0.92
CA PHE A 143 -12.28 -14.00 1.70
C PHE A 143 -12.69 -13.12 2.87
N ASP A 144 -13.97 -12.68 2.91
CA ASP A 144 -14.44 -11.69 3.88
C ASP A 144 -15.78 -12.14 4.50
N THR A 145 -15.73 -12.51 5.77
CA THR A 145 -16.89 -12.91 6.57
C THR A 145 -17.24 -11.90 7.67
N ARG A 146 -16.63 -10.71 7.64
CA ARG A 146 -16.91 -9.68 8.63
C ARG A 146 -18.37 -9.27 8.58
N ASP A 147 -18.97 -9.06 9.74
CA ASP A 147 -20.34 -8.56 9.88
C ASP A 147 -20.48 -7.09 9.42
N ASN A 148 -19.41 -6.32 9.53
CA ASN A 148 -19.31 -4.95 9.02
C ASN A 148 -17.90 -4.69 8.51
N ILE A 149 -17.78 -4.10 7.32
CA ILE A 149 -16.46 -3.83 6.70
C ILE A 149 -15.71 -2.67 7.36
N TYR A 150 -16.42 -1.72 7.99
CA TYR A 150 -15.84 -0.52 8.60
C TYR A 150 -15.64 -0.66 10.11
N PHE A 151 -16.58 -1.32 10.79
CA PHE A 151 -16.57 -1.52 12.24
C PHE A 151 -16.90 -2.97 12.59
N PRO A 152 -16.01 -3.92 12.25
CA PRO A 152 -16.27 -5.34 12.46
C PRO A 152 -16.29 -5.69 13.94
N LEU A 153 -17.32 -6.40 14.37
CA LEU A 153 -17.42 -6.99 15.70
C LEU A 153 -16.96 -8.46 15.68
N LYS A 154 -17.15 -9.14 14.55
CA LYS A 154 -16.78 -10.55 14.36
C LYS A 154 -16.48 -10.85 12.90
N GLY A 155 -15.78 -11.96 12.67
CA GLY A 155 -15.45 -12.46 11.35
C GLY A 155 -13.98 -12.33 11.00
N ILE A 156 -13.68 -12.75 9.80
CA ILE A 156 -12.31 -12.77 9.27
C ILE A 156 -12.27 -12.12 7.88
N ASN A 157 -11.21 -11.40 7.61
CA ASN A 157 -10.85 -10.97 6.27
C ASN A 157 -9.48 -11.54 5.93
N VAL A 158 -9.36 -12.18 4.78
CA VAL A 158 -8.11 -12.70 4.23
C VAL A 158 -7.93 -12.12 2.85
N ASP A 159 -6.84 -11.39 2.64
CA ASP A 159 -6.45 -10.84 1.35
C ASP A 159 -5.15 -11.49 0.88
N VAL A 160 -5.15 -12.02 -0.35
CA VAL A 160 -3.97 -12.62 -0.98
C VAL A 160 -3.79 -12.02 -2.36
N SER A 161 -2.58 -11.59 -2.67
CA SER A 161 -2.25 -11.12 -4.02
C SER A 161 -0.84 -11.50 -4.44
N ALA A 162 -0.63 -11.57 -5.76
CA ALA A 162 0.67 -11.73 -6.38
C ALA A 162 0.74 -10.79 -7.58
N VAL A 163 1.55 -9.75 -7.49
CA VAL A 163 1.70 -8.73 -8.54
C VAL A 163 3.05 -8.93 -9.22
N VAL A 164 3.04 -9.17 -10.51
CA VAL A 164 4.26 -9.34 -11.33
C VAL A 164 4.66 -8.00 -11.91
N HIS A 165 5.94 -7.70 -11.81
CA HIS A 165 6.59 -6.51 -12.36
C HIS A 165 7.67 -6.98 -13.34
N ASN A 166 7.62 -6.57 -14.60
CA ASN A 166 8.64 -6.92 -15.58
C ASN A 166 8.64 -5.95 -16.78
N GLU A 167 9.64 -6.08 -17.63
CA GLU A 167 9.84 -5.23 -18.82
C GLU A 167 8.71 -5.35 -19.83
N VAL A 168 8.06 -6.52 -19.95
CA VAL A 168 6.96 -6.74 -20.91
C VAL A 168 5.77 -5.82 -20.65
N ILE A 169 5.54 -5.48 -19.38
CA ILE A 169 4.48 -4.54 -18.97
C ILE A 169 5.00 -3.13 -18.68
N GLY A 170 6.25 -2.83 -19.11
CA GLY A 170 6.84 -1.50 -19.03
C GLY A 170 7.50 -1.16 -17.69
N SER A 171 7.76 -2.15 -16.82
CA SER A 171 8.52 -1.95 -15.59
C SER A 171 10.03 -1.94 -15.88
N GLY A 172 10.76 -1.02 -15.27
CA GLY A 172 12.23 -1.05 -15.22
C GLY A 172 12.78 -2.10 -14.24
N TYR A 173 11.91 -2.82 -13.53
CA TYR A 173 12.28 -3.78 -12.50
C TYR A 173 11.64 -5.14 -12.77
N ASN A 174 12.31 -6.20 -12.30
CA ASN A 174 11.85 -7.57 -12.51
C ASN A 174 11.73 -8.30 -11.17
N TYR A 175 10.50 -8.39 -10.65
CA TYR A 175 10.19 -9.01 -9.36
C TYR A 175 8.71 -9.39 -9.26
N VAL A 176 8.35 -10.09 -8.20
CA VAL A 176 6.95 -10.39 -7.84
C VAL A 176 6.70 -9.90 -6.43
N ASP A 177 5.58 -9.20 -6.21
CA ASP A 177 5.12 -8.80 -4.87
C ASP A 177 4.00 -9.73 -4.42
N TYR A 178 4.31 -10.66 -3.51
CA TYR A 178 3.35 -11.51 -2.83
C TYR A 178 2.92 -10.87 -1.52
N LEU A 179 1.61 -10.78 -1.31
CA LEU A 179 1.05 -10.23 -0.10
C LEU A 179 0.00 -11.17 0.48
N LEU A 180 0.07 -11.38 1.79
CA LEU A 180 -0.95 -12.04 2.59
C LEU A 180 -1.29 -11.14 3.77
N GLU A 181 -2.55 -10.76 3.88
CA GLU A 181 -3.06 -10.05 5.06
C GLU A 181 -4.27 -10.81 5.63
N VAL A 182 -4.26 -11.02 6.94
CA VAL A 182 -5.34 -11.69 7.67
C VAL A 182 -5.75 -10.81 8.84
N SER A 183 -7.00 -10.41 8.87
CA SER A 183 -7.60 -9.70 10.00
C SER A 183 -8.74 -10.51 10.57
N GLN A 184 -8.69 -10.82 11.86
CA GLN A 184 -9.73 -11.56 12.56
C GLN A 184 -10.28 -10.72 13.72
N PHE A 185 -11.60 -10.72 13.85
CA PHE A 185 -12.33 -9.99 14.88
C PHE A 185 -13.20 -10.94 15.69
N ASN A 186 -13.11 -10.84 17.01
CA ASN A 186 -13.84 -11.70 17.95
C ASN A 186 -14.48 -10.81 19.01
N LYS A 187 -15.80 -10.80 19.07
CA LYS A 187 -16.52 -10.12 20.14
C LYS A 187 -16.32 -10.90 21.44
N ILE A 188 -15.72 -10.28 22.45
CA ILE A 188 -15.36 -10.91 23.75
C ILE A 188 -16.23 -10.44 24.91
N GLY A 189 -16.98 -9.37 24.73
CA GLY A 189 -17.84 -8.79 25.74
C GLY A 189 -19.07 -8.14 25.14
N LYS A 190 -19.72 -7.28 25.92
CA LYS A 190 -20.87 -6.51 25.44
C LYS A 190 -20.43 -5.48 24.41
N ASP A 191 -19.34 -4.76 24.70
CA ASP A 191 -18.85 -3.63 23.92
C ASP A 191 -17.38 -3.80 23.50
N ASP A 192 -16.76 -4.96 23.82
CA ASP A 192 -15.34 -5.23 23.55
C ASP A 192 -15.16 -6.17 22.35
N VAL A 193 -14.13 -5.88 21.56
CA VAL A 193 -13.73 -6.70 20.40
C VAL A 193 -12.23 -6.95 20.46
N LEU A 194 -11.84 -8.21 20.38
CA LEU A 194 -10.44 -8.60 20.23
C LEU A 194 -10.14 -8.79 18.75
N GLY A 195 -9.23 -7.94 18.22
CA GLY A 195 -8.76 -8.00 16.85
C GLY A 195 -7.34 -8.55 16.75
N PHE A 196 -7.11 -9.43 15.78
CA PHE A 196 -5.80 -9.90 15.37
C PHE A 196 -5.55 -9.49 13.93
N ASN A 197 -4.34 -9.02 13.64
CA ASN A 197 -3.89 -8.79 12.27
C ASN A 197 -2.55 -9.52 12.06
N PHE A 198 -2.47 -10.21 10.93
CA PHE A 198 -1.23 -10.78 10.40
C PHE A 198 -0.99 -10.17 9.04
N TYR A 199 0.22 -9.70 8.81
CA TYR A 199 0.67 -9.19 7.54
C TYR A 199 1.97 -9.87 7.14
N GLY A 200 2.05 -10.35 5.91
CA GLY A 200 3.26 -10.93 5.34
C GLY A 200 3.45 -10.47 3.90
N GLN A 201 4.65 -10.02 3.60
CA GLN A 201 5.05 -9.62 2.25
C GLN A 201 6.35 -10.32 1.86
N PHE A 202 6.38 -10.85 0.63
CA PHE A 202 7.53 -11.51 0.05
C PHE A 202 7.77 -10.99 -1.37
N VAL A 203 8.96 -10.46 -1.63
CA VAL A 203 9.27 -9.70 -2.86
C VAL A 203 10.52 -10.27 -3.54
N PRO A 204 10.45 -11.50 -4.10
CA PRO A 204 11.58 -12.15 -4.79
C PRO A 204 11.87 -11.46 -6.13
N GLY A 205 13.14 -11.48 -6.52
CA GLY A 205 13.65 -10.83 -7.72
C GLY A 205 14.47 -9.59 -7.39
N ASN A 206 14.37 -8.58 -8.23
CA ASN A 206 15.10 -7.31 -8.10
C ASN A 206 14.14 -6.12 -7.94
N PRO A 207 13.42 -6.02 -6.80
CA PRO A 207 12.59 -4.87 -6.50
C PRO A 207 13.46 -3.62 -6.29
N PRO A 208 12.99 -2.42 -6.64
CA PRO A 208 13.65 -1.20 -6.22
C PRO A 208 13.55 -1.06 -4.69
N PHE A 209 14.52 -0.37 -4.08
CA PHE A 209 14.64 -0.29 -2.63
C PHE A 209 13.36 0.23 -1.93
N ASN A 210 12.63 1.14 -2.58
CA ASN A 210 11.37 1.69 -2.08
C ASN A 210 10.18 0.70 -2.18
N ARG A 211 10.37 -0.47 -2.82
CA ARG A 211 9.36 -1.53 -2.98
C ARG A 211 9.71 -2.84 -2.30
N MET A 212 10.84 -2.91 -1.65
CA MET A 212 11.13 -3.99 -0.71
C MET A 212 10.09 -4.00 0.41
N ALA A 213 9.88 -5.13 1.03
CA ALA A 213 9.03 -5.24 2.21
C ALA A 213 9.60 -4.38 3.34
N GLN A 214 8.76 -3.56 3.98
CA GLN A 214 9.18 -2.53 4.94
C GLN A 214 8.48 -2.69 6.28
N LEU A 215 9.25 -2.52 7.36
CA LEU A 215 8.78 -2.40 8.73
C LEU A 215 8.90 -0.96 9.22
N GLY A 216 7.95 -0.57 10.05
CA GLY A 216 7.84 0.78 10.61
C GLY A 216 6.54 1.46 10.21
N GLY A 217 6.35 2.68 10.68
CA GLY A 217 5.18 3.49 10.38
C GLY A 217 3.96 3.14 11.22
N ASP A 218 2.85 3.75 10.86
CA ASP A 218 1.59 3.69 11.62
C ASP A 218 0.85 2.35 11.49
N LYS A 219 1.13 1.58 10.44
CA LYS A 219 0.39 0.35 10.11
C LYS A 219 1.02 -0.90 10.69
N HIS A 220 2.35 -1.05 10.58
CA HIS A 220 2.99 -2.34 10.80
C HIS A 220 3.94 -2.39 11.98
N MET A 221 4.49 -1.28 12.45
CA MET A 221 5.36 -1.25 13.62
C MET A 221 5.45 0.16 14.19
N ARG A 222 4.42 0.57 14.92
CA ARG A 222 4.36 1.89 15.57
C ARG A 222 5.56 2.09 16.49
N GLY A 223 6.16 3.29 16.43
CA GLY A 223 7.36 3.63 17.22
C GLY A 223 8.66 3.52 16.41
N ASN A 224 8.65 2.91 15.25
CA ASN A 224 9.75 2.95 14.31
C ASN A 224 9.38 3.78 13.07
N PHE A 225 10.38 4.42 12.47
CA PHE A 225 10.23 5.14 11.22
C PHE A 225 9.79 4.16 10.10
N GLU A 226 8.90 4.57 9.21
CA GLU A 226 8.51 3.75 8.05
C GLU A 226 9.73 3.46 7.18
N GLY A 227 9.93 2.19 6.83
CA GLY A 227 11.15 1.76 6.12
C GLY A 227 12.42 1.72 6.98
N ARG A 228 12.30 1.80 8.33
CA ARG A 228 13.45 1.60 9.25
C ARG A 228 14.14 0.26 9.00
N PHE A 229 13.36 -0.77 8.74
CA PHE A 229 13.83 -2.06 8.28
C PHE A 229 13.20 -2.34 6.93
N ARG A 230 14.01 -2.76 5.97
CA ARG A 230 13.54 -3.18 4.65
C ARG A 230 14.36 -4.34 4.13
N ASP A 231 13.66 -5.32 3.58
CA ASP A 231 14.25 -6.52 2.99
C ASP A 231 13.31 -7.10 1.93
N LYS A 232 13.69 -8.19 1.28
CA LYS A 232 12.82 -8.90 0.33
C LYS A 232 11.66 -9.64 1.01
N ASN A 233 11.73 -9.83 2.32
CA ASN A 233 10.71 -10.55 3.09
C ASN A 233 10.36 -9.81 4.37
N TYR A 234 9.09 -9.88 4.68
CA TYR A 234 8.54 -9.33 5.91
C TYR A 234 7.31 -10.13 6.36
#